data_9de587d7ba50de5783d970eebad678cc
#
_entry.id   9de587d7ba50de5783d970eebad678cc
#
_cell.length_a   1.000
_cell.length_b   1.000
_cell.length_c   1.000
_cell.angle_alpha   90.00
_cell.angle_beta   90.00
_cell.angle_gamma   90.00
#
_symmetry.space_group_name_H-M   'P 1'
#
loop_
_entity.id
_entity.type
_entity.pdbx_description
1 polymer ?
#
loop_
_entity_poly.entity_id
_entity_poly.type
_entity_poly.pdbx_seq_one_letter_code
_entity_poly.pdbx_strand_id
1 'polypeptide(L)'
;MFKRVIVAIDFSENSRRALDRAAGWARQLKVPLTVIHVVEGPSLTAYSAYAPMGDPSWFVDAQPNASLIMDSWLAPYPEARGILLAGSPAEQIIGAADPEALLVIGQVGHSVLEHLLFGSTATKLVRHAPCDVLVVRNGS
;
A
#
# COMPACT_ATOMS: atom_id res chain seq x y z
N MET A 1 -20.86 -9.58 1.76
CA MET A 1 -20.42 -8.20 1.45
C MET A 1 -19.16 -7.87 2.24
N PHE A 2 -18.41 -6.89 1.79
CA PHE A 2 -17.13 -6.54 2.43
C PHE A 2 -17.33 -5.96 3.83
N LYS A 3 -16.46 -6.35 4.75
CA LYS A 3 -16.46 -5.82 6.12
C LYS A 3 -15.45 -4.71 6.33
N ARG A 4 -14.53 -4.51 5.38
CA ARG A 4 -13.52 -3.47 5.42
C ARG A 4 -12.99 -3.16 4.03
N VAL A 5 -12.49 -1.95 3.87
CA VAL A 5 -11.77 -1.55 2.66
C VAL A 5 -10.32 -1.30 3.03
N ILE A 6 -9.41 -1.88 2.26
CA ILE A 6 -7.98 -1.68 2.41
C ILE A 6 -7.48 -1.05 1.12
N VAL A 7 -6.68 0.00 1.22
CA VAL A 7 -6.02 0.59 0.06
C VAL A 7 -4.52 0.61 0.29
N ALA A 8 -3.77 0.20 -0.72
CA ALA A 8 -2.31 0.25 -0.70
C ALA A 8 -1.84 1.46 -1.51
N ILE A 9 -0.99 2.28 -0.91
CA ILE A 9 -0.47 3.50 -1.54
C ILE A 9 1.05 3.50 -1.55
N ASP A 10 1.62 4.09 -2.60
CA ASP A 10 3.07 4.31 -2.73
C ASP A 10 3.42 5.79 -2.88
N PHE A 11 2.47 6.67 -2.52
CA PHE A 11 2.57 8.12 -2.62
C PHE A 11 2.68 8.65 -4.06
N SER A 12 2.32 7.84 -5.06
CA SER A 12 2.19 8.28 -6.44
C SER A 12 0.82 8.89 -6.68
N GLU A 13 0.65 9.62 -7.79
CA GLU A 13 -0.65 10.14 -8.21
C GLU A 13 -1.67 9.03 -8.44
N ASN A 14 -1.22 7.89 -8.95
CA ASN A 14 -2.11 6.75 -9.15
C ASN A 14 -2.62 6.21 -7.83
N SER A 15 -1.77 6.17 -6.81
CA SER A 15 -2.23 5.74 -5.49
C SER A 15 -3.12 6.77 -4.80
N ARG A 16 -2.96 8.07 -5.12
CA ARG A 16 -3.90 9.08 -4.63
C ARG A 16 -5.30 8.82 -5.16
N ARG A 17 -5.42 8.50 -6.43
CA ARG A 17 -6.71 8.12 -7.02
C ARG A 17 -7.29 6.87 -6.36
N ALA A 18 -6.42 5.89 -6.08
CA ALA A 18 -6.84 4.68 -5.38
C ALA A 18 -7.36 5.01 -3.97
N LEU A 19 -6.68 5.90 -3.26
CA LEU A 19 -7.12 6.33 -1.93
C LEU A 19 -8.48 7.02 -1.98
N ASP A 20 -8.66 7.97 -2.91
CA ASP A 20 -9.94 8.66 -3.06
C ASP A 20 -11.07 7.66 -3.36
N ARG A 21 -10.81 6.72 -4.26
CA ARG A 21 -11.80 5.72 -4.63
C ARG A 21 -12.12 4.80 -3.46
N ALA A 22 -11.10 4.38 -2.72
CA ALA A 22 -11.28 3.53 -1.55
C ALA A 22 -12.09 4.23 -0.46
N ALA A 23 -11.81 5.50 -0.21
CA ALA A 23 -12.58 6.29 0.76
C ALA A 23 -14.05 6.38 0.37
N GLY A 24 -14.33 6.58 -0.92
CA GLY A 24 -15.70 6.59 -1.43
C GLY A 24 -16.40 5.26 -1.19
N TRP A 25 -15.74 4.15 -1.48
CA TRP A 25 -16.31 2.82 -1.24
C TRP A 25 -16.54 2.56 0.24
N ALA A 26 -15.58 2.91 1.09
CA ALA A 26 -15.73 2.69 2.53
C ALA A 26 -16.93 3.45 3.11
N ARG A 27 -17.11 4.69 2.67
CA ARG A 27 -18.26 5.50 3.08
C ARG A 27 -19.57 4.90 2.61
N GLN A 28 -19.63 4.49 1.36
CA GLN A 28 -20.85 3.92 0.77
C GLN A 28 -21.21 2.59 1.42
N LEU A 29 -20.21 1.76 1.70
CA LEU A 29 -20.43 0.47 2.35
C LEU A 29 -20.55 0.57 3.86
N LYS A 30 -20.22 1.73 4.44
CA LYS A 30 -20.24 1.97 5.90
C LYS A 30 -19.32 1.01 6.63
N VAL A 31 -18.12 0.85 6.13
CA VAL A 31 -17.07 -0.03 6.70
C VAL A 31 -15.79 0.76 6.95
N PRO A 32 -14.91 0.26 7.81
CA PRO A 32 -13.63 0.92 8.08
C PRO A 32 -12.73 0.96 6.84
N LEU A 33 -11.92 2.03 6.77
CA LEU A 33 -10.89 2.20 5.75
C LEU A 33 -9.51 2.10 6.39
N THR A 34 -8.71 1.20 5.89
CA THR A 34 -7.30 1.05 6.27
C THR A 34 -6.42 1.41 5.08
N VAL A 35 -5.45 2.28 5.30
CA VAL A 35 -4.52 2.73 4.27
C VAL A 35 -3.14 2.18 4.61
N ILE A 36 -2.56 1.41 3.69
CA ILE A 36 -1.28 0.75 3.90
C ILE A 36 -0.24 1.37 2.97
N HIS A 37 0.90 1.72 3.54
CA HIS A 37 2.11 2.01 2.78
C HIS A 37 3.20 1.06 3.24
N VAL A 38 3.90 0.45 2.28
CA VAL A 38 5.03 -0.44 2.57
C VAL A 38 6.32 0.31 2.29
N VAL A 39 7.11 0.53 3.33
CA VAL A 39 8.45 1.08 3.19
C VAL A 39 9.33 -0.05 2.65
N GLU A 40 9.79 0.10 1.42
CA GLU A 40 10.67 -0.89 0.83
C GLU A 40 12.02 -0.83 1.53
N GLY A 41 12.42 -1.97 2.04
CA GLY A 41 13.71 -2.12 2.68
C GLY A 41 14.41 -3.34 2.09
N PRO A 42 15.66 -3.57 2.48
CA PRO A 42 16.34 -4.79 2.06
C PRO A 42 15.57 -6.01 2.54
N SER A 43 15.64 -7.07 1.75
CA SER A 43 15.11 -8.37 2.18
C SER A 43 15.72 -8.74 3.53
N LEU A 44 15.08 -9.66 4.24
CA LEU A 44 15.61 -10.16 5.50
C LEU A 44 17.07 -10.62 5.34
N THR A 45 17.39 -11.21 4.19
CA THR A 45 18.75 -11.65 3.86
C THR A 45 19.70 -10.46 3.77
N ALA A 46 19.31 -9.40 3.08
CA ALA A 46 20.13 -8.19 2.97
C ALA A 46 20.28 -7.51 4.32
N TYR A 47 19.22 -7.47 5.13
CA TYR A 47 19.30 -6.93 6.49
C TYR A 47 20.29 -7.73 7.33
N SER A 48 20.24 -9.06 7.26
CA SER A 48 21.16 -9.92 7.97
C SER A 48 22.61 -9.71 7.53
N ALA A 49 22.84 -9.42 6.26
CA ALA A 49 24.17 -9.13 5.73
C ALA A 49 24.71 -7.79 6.26
N TYR A 50 23.84 -6.80 6.48
CA TYR A 50 24.23 -5.49 6.99
C TYR A 50 24.22 -5.39 8.51
N ALA A 51 23.48 -6.26 9.19
CA ALA A 51 23.39 -6.23 10.65
C ALA A 51 24.74 -6.34 11.36
N PRO A 52 25.72 -7.15 10.88
CA PRO A 52 27.04 -7.18 11.49
C PRO A 52 27.82 -5.88 11.34
N MET A 53 27.45 -5.02 10.41
CA MET A 53 28.06 -3.72 10.22
C MET A 53 27.45 -2.65 11.12
N GLY A 54 26.49 -3.03 11.91
CA GLY A 54 26.18 -2.40 13.18
C GLY A 54 25.10 -1.36 13.20
N ASP A 55 24.51 -0.91 12.10
CA ASP A 55 23.56 0.18 12.24
C ASP A 55 22.36 0.08 11.30
N PRO A 56 21.19 -0.37 11.83
CA PRO A 56 19.95 -0.31 11.07
C PRO A 56 19.32 1.08 11.06
N SER A 57 20.04 2.12 11.50
CA SER A 57 19.48 3.46 11.63
C SER A 57 18.89 3.99 10.33
N TRP A 58 19.50 3.68 9.20
CA TRP A 58 18.97 4.11 7.90
C TRP A 58 17.56 3.55 7.63
N PHE A 59 17.28 2.34 8.10
CA PHE A 59 15.97 1.72 7.97
C PHE A 59 14.97 2.35 8.95
N VAL A 60 15.42 2.61 10.17
CA VAL A 60 14.62 3.26 11.19
C VAL A 60 14.35 4.71 10.81
N ASP A 61 15.36 5.39 10.24
CA ASP A 61 15.28 6.80 9.87
C ASP A 61 14.30 7.04 8.69
N ALA A 62 14.06 6.02 7.86
CA ALA A 62 13.08 6.14 6.79
C ALA A 62 11.63 6.17 7.31
N GLN A 63 11.37 5.54 8.44
CA GLN A 63 10.01 5.43 8.99
C GLN A 63 9.40 6.76 9.45
N PRO A 64 10.14 7.66 10.14
CA PRO A 64 9.57 8.94 10.56
C PRO A 64 9.11 9.79 9.38
N ASN A 65 9.85 9.79 8.27
CA ASN A 65 9.47 10.54 7.08
C ASN A 65 8.22 9.93 6.42
N ALA A 66 8.15 8.61 6.34
CA ALA A 66 6.98 7.93 5.81
C ALA A 66 5.74 8.20 6.66
N SER A 67 5.89 8.25 7.98
CA SER A 67 4.79 8.55 8.88
C SER A 67 4.25 9.97 8.67
N LEU A 68 5.13 10.95 8.51
CA LEU A 68 4.74 12.33 8.24
C LEU A 68 4.03 12.46 6.90
N ILE A 69 4.52 11.78 5.87
CA ILE A 69 3.88 11.78 4.56
C ILE A 69 2.51 11.11 4.64
N MET A 70 2.43 9.98 5.34
CA MET A 70 1.15 9.29 5.54
C MET A 70 0.13 10.20 6.22
N ASP A 71 0.52 10.88 7.29
CA ASP A 71 -0.37 11.80 8.00
C ASP A 71 -0.89 12.90 7.08
N SER A 72 -0.02 13.44 6.24
CA SER A 72 -0.38 14.45 5.25
C SER A 72 -1.41 13.91 4.24
N TRP A 73 -1.21 12.68 3.78
CA TRP A 73 -2.12 12.06 2.82
C TRP A 73 -3.48 11.73 3.45
N LEU A 74 -3.51 11.40 4.74
CA LEU A 74 -4.74 11.03 5.43
C LEU A 74 -5.51 12.22 6.02
N ALA A 75 -4.94 13.43 5.97
CA ALA A 75 -5.60 14.61 6.50
C ALA A 75 -7.03 14.80 5.97
N PRO A 76 -7.33 14.59 4.65
CA PRO A 76 -8.70 14.68 4.14
C PRO A 76 -9.61 13.53 4.56
N TYR A 77 -9.08 12.49 5.19
CA TYR A 77 -9.82 11.26 5.52
C TYR A 77 -9.65 10.94 7.00
N PRO A 78 -10.27 11.73 7.91
CA PRO A 78 -10.04 11.55 9.34
C PRO A 78 -10.48 10.20 9.89
N GLU A 79 -11.39 9.52 9.20
CA GLU A 79 -11.86 8.18 9.56
C GLU A 79 -10.92 7.06 9.13
N ALA A 80 -9.93 7.35 8.29
CA ALA A 80 -9.00 6.35 7.79
C ALA A 80 -7.92 6.02 8.81
N ARG A 81 -7.55 4.75 8.86
CA ARG A 81 -6.43 4.28 9.69
C ARG A 81 -5.22 4.03 8.79
N GLY A 82 -4.10 4.68 9.08
CA GLY A 82 -2.86 4.46 8.36
C GLY A 82 -2.00 3.40 9.02
N ILE A 83 -1.41 2.53 8.21
CA ILE A 83 -0.49 1.50 8.66
C ILE A 83 0.76 1.57 7.79
N LEU A 84 1.92 1.60 8.45
CA LEU A 84 3.21 1.50 7.79
C LEU A 84 3.76 0.10 8.01
N LEU A 85 4.08 -0.58 6.92
CA LEU A 85 4.72 -1.88 6.95
C LEU A 85 6.10 -1.75 6.28
N ALA A 86 6.95 -2.72 6.49
CA ALA A 86 8.29 -2.72 5.91
C ALA A 86 8.56 -4.05 5.23
N GLY A 87 9.21 -4.00 4.07
CA GLY A 87 9.59 -5.19 3.34
C GLY A 87 9.18 -5.15 1.88
N SER A 88 8.80 -6.29 1.35
CA SER A 88 8.34 -6.43 -0.03
C SER A 88 6.86 -6.01 -0.11
N PRO A 89 6.51 -5.03 -0.96
CA PRO A 89 5.15 -4.48 -0.95
C PRO A 89 4.06 -5.54 -1.11
N ALA A 90 4.13 -6.37 -2.14
CA ALA A 90 3.07 -7.35 -2.39
C ALA A 90 2.90 -8.31 -1.23
N GLU A 91 3.99 -8.84 -0.68
CA GLU A 91 3.95 -9.79 0.42
C GLU A 91 3.33 -9.17 1.67
N GLN A 92 3.71 -7.95 2.00
CA GLN A 92 3.19 -7.25 3.18
C GLN A 92 1.71 -6.95 3.05
N ILE A 93 1.28 -6.52 1.87
CA ILE A 93 -0.12 -6.22 1.61
C ILE A 93 -0.96 -7.50 1.66
N ILE A 94 -0.50 -8.58 1.06
CA ILE A 94 -1.18 -9.88 1.11
C ILE A 94 -1.35 -10.34 2.56
N GLY A 95 -0.30 -10.20 3.36
CA GLY A 95 -0.35 -10.57 4.78
C GLY A 95 -1.31 -9.73 5.61
N ALA A 96 -1.57 -8.50 5.20
CA ALA A 96 -2.49 -7.60 5.90
C ALA A 96 -3.94 -7.73 5.41
N ALA A 97 -4.16 -8.35 4.26
CA ALA A 97 -5.49 -8.54 3.69
C ALA A 97 -6.16 -9.81 4.26
N ASP A 98 -7.46 -9.87 4.14
CA ASP A 98 -8.25 -11.04 4.56
C ASP A 98 -9.43 -11.22 3.60
N PRO A 99 -10.10 -12.40 3.62
CA PRO A 99 -11.16 -12.68 2.65
C PRO A 99 -12.36 -11.74 2.69
N GLU A 100 -12.56 -11.03 3.78
CA GLU A 100 -13.71 -10.12 3.94
C GLU A 100 -13.40 -8.68 3.55
N ALA A 101 -12.18 -8.42 3.07
CA ALA A 101 -11.76 -7.09 2.65
C ALA A 101 -12.01 -6.86 1.17
N LEU A 102 -12.21 -5.60 0.80
CA LEU A 102 -12.03 -5.13 -0.56
C LEU A 102 -10.66 -4.43 -0.61
N LEU A 103 -9.74 -4.97 -1.39
CA LEU A 103 -8.42 -4.37 -1.57
C LEU A 103 -8.44 -3.46 -2.79
N VAL A 104 -8.09 -2.19 -2.59
CA VAL A 104 -8.06 -1.18 -3.67
C VAL A 104 -6.61 -0.82 -3.93
N ILE A 105 -6.22 -0.85 -5.19
CA ILE A 105 -4.85 -0.53 -5.62
C ILE A 105 -4.89 0.30 -6.89
N GLY A 106 -3.81 1.04 -7.14
CA GLY A 106 -3.60 1.69 -8.43
C GLY A 106 -3.08 0.69 -9.46
N GLN A 107 -3.28 1.01 -10.72
CA GLN A 107 -2.86 0.15 -11.83
C GLN A 107 -1.34 0.02 -11.91
N VAL A 108 -0.61 1.13 -11.73
CA VAL A 108 0.84 1.18 -11.65
C VAL A 108 1.25 2.17 -10.58
N GLY A 109 2.47 2.00 -10.04
CA GLY A 109 3.04 2.91 -9.07
C GLY A 109 4.10 3.82 -9.69
N HIS A 110 5.16 4.10 -8.93
CA HIS A 110 6.25 4.99 -9.36
C HIS A 110 7.06 4.46 -10.52
N SER A 111 7.31 3.16 -10.56
CA SER A 111 8.14 2.53 -11.59
C SER A 111 7.28 2.18 -12.79
N VAL A 112 6.99 3.15 -13.64
CA VAL A 112 6.14 2.95 -14.80
C VAL A 112 6.98 2.74 -16.04
N LEU A 113 6.83 1.55 -16.64
CA LEU A 113 7.23 1.34 -18.02
C LEU A 113 5.98 1.55 -18.87
N GLU A 114 6.04 2.46 -19.83
CA GLU A 114 4.88 2.91 -20.58
C GLU A 114 4.09 1.79 -21.25
N HIS A 115 4.75 0.70 -21.58
CA HIS A 115 4.12 -0.46 -22.23
C HIS A 115 3.51 -1.46 -21.27
N LEU A 116 3.68 -1.27 -19.94
CA LEU A 116 3.08 -2.18 -18.96
C LEU A 116 1.68 -1.74 -18.60
N LEU A 117 0.74 -2.69 -18.66
CA LEU A 117 -0.65 -2.45 -18.24
C LEU A 117 -0.79 -2.41 -16.73
N PHE A 118 0.05 -3.18 -16.02
CA PHE A 118 0.05 -3.27 -14.56
C PHE A 118 1.47 -3.21 -14.04
N GLY A 119 1.65 -2.59 -12.87
CA GLY A 119 2.90 -2.67 -12.14
C GLY A 119 3.12 -4.07 -11.57
N SER A 120 4.35 -4.35 -11.14
CA SER A 120 4.69 -5.67 -10.58
C SER A 120 3.91 -5.97 -9.31
N THR A 121 3.73 -4.99 -8.44
CA THR A 121 2.96 -5.16 -7.20
C THR A 121 1.50 -5.44 -7.52
N ALA A 122 0.89 -4.64 -8.42
CA ALA A 122 -0.51 -4.85 -8.80
C ALA A 122 -0.73 -6.24 -9.38
N THR A 123 0.17 -6.72 -10.23
CA THR A 123 0.07 -8.06 -10.82
C THR A 123 0.09 -9.14 -9.75
N LYS A 124 1.01 -9.04 -8.79
CA LYS A 124 1.10 -10.02 -7.69
C LYS A 124 -0.14 -9.98 -6.80
N LEU A 125 -0.66 -8.81 -6.51
CA LEU A 125 -1.85 -8.68 -5.68
C LEU A 125 -3.09 -9.26 -6.34
N VAL A 126 -3.28 -8.99 -7.64
CA VAL A 126 -4.41 -9.57 -8.37
C VAL A 126 -4.35 -11.10 -8.37
N ARG A 127 -3.14 -11.66 -8.48
CA ARG A 127 -2.96 -13.11 -8.50
C ARG A 127 -3.08 -13.79 -7.15
N HIS A 128 -2.62 -13.14 -6.09
CA HIS A 128 -2.36 -13.82 -4.81
C HIS A 128 -3.08 -13.26 -3.60
N ALA A 129 -3.79 -12.14 -3.72
CA ALA A 129 -4.52 -11.60 -2.59
C ALA A 129 -5.63 -12.57 -2.15
N PRO A 130 -5.90 -12.69 -0.83
CA PRO A 130 -6.94 -13.59 -0.34
C PRO A 130 -8.36 -13.01 -0.49
N CYS A 131 -8.51 -11.88 -1.16
CA CYS A 131 -9.75 -11.13 -1.25
C CYS A 131 -9.95 -10.56 -2.66
N ASP A 132 -11.08 -9.93 -2.87
CA ASP A 132 -11.36 -9.21 -4.11
C ASP A 132 -10.48 -7.96 -4.22
N VAL A 133 -10.05 -7.67 -5.42
CA VAL A 133 -9.14 -6.56 -5.71
C VAL A 133 -9.78 -5.63 -6.73
N LEU A 134 -9.88 -4.36 -6.36
CA LEU A 134 -10.31 -3.30 -7.27
C LEU A 134 -9.08 -2.54 -7.74
N VAL A 135 -8.84 -2.57 -9.04
CA VAL A 135 -7.73 -1.84 -9.65
C VAL A 135 -8.24 -0.53 -10.20
N VAL A 136 -7.74 0.57 -9.66
CA VAL A 136 -8.10 1.90 -10.13
C VAL A 136 -7.20 2.28 -11.28
N ARG A 137 -7.80 2.55 -12.42
CA ARG A 137 -7.06 2.83 -13.64
C ARG A 137 -6.34 4.17 -13.55
N ASN A 138 -5.21 4.24 -14.27
CA ASN A 138 -4.49 5.49 -14.41
C ASN A 138 -5.39 6.52 -15.10
N GLY A 139 -5.24 7.78 -14.70
CA GLY A 139 -5.88 8.86 -15.43
C GLY A 139 -5.25 9.04 -16.80
N SER A 140 -6.05 9.41 -17.74
CA SER A 140 -5.58 9.78 -19.08
C SER A 140 -5.07 11.22 -19.07
#